data_be2c665a25f01be0c3fcf8e2bde80883
#
_entry.id   be2c665a25f01be0c3fcf8e2bde80883
#
_cell.length_a   1.000
_cell.length_b   1.000
_cell.length_c   1.000
_cell.angle_alpha   90.00
_cell.angle_beta   90.00
_cell.angle_gamma   90.00
#
_symmetry.space_group_name_H-M   'P 1'
#
loop_
_entity.id
_entity.type
_entity.pdbx_description
1 polymer ?
#
loop_
_entity_poly.entity_id
_entity_poly.type
_entity_poly.pdbx_seq_one_letter_code
_entity_poly.pdbx_strand_id
1 'polypeptide(L)'
;MKTRYIFWLTLFVIAPFVDAVSLKIHIISGAREYQSEASMRSFSAWMEKHYEVKFTASWGHDGIKKLPNFGALAEADVMFVFARRMKLVEPQMKLIRAHWEKGKPIVGVRTASHAFQKADNEVFDRQVMGGNYQGHFGDGRVKVTNSGKHPILKGVGKITSDKLYKAGSLAKGATVLQQGDIGTDKHAVSWINNWKGVRTFYTSLGVPKDFENENFRRMLANAIFWTVDRKSSSEN
;
A
#
# COMPACT_ATOMS: atom_id res chain seq x y z
N MET A 1 -31.82 15.50 67.13
CA MET A 1 -30.90 15.60 65.97
C MET A 1 -31.05 14.33 65.13
N LYS A 2 -31.59 14.41 63.90
CA LYS A 2 -31.73 13.25 62.97
C LYS A 2 -30.67 13.40 61.93
N THR A 3 -29.64 12.53 61.94
CA THR A 3 -28.54 12.49 61.00
C THR A 3 -29.01 11.80 59.71
N ARG A 4 -29.07 12.54 58.59
CA ARG A 4 -29.41 12.00 57.25
C ARG A 4 -28.11 11.53 56.61
N TYR A 5 -27.98 10.21 56.33
CA TYR A 5 -26.94 9.65 55.52
C TYR A 5 -27.32 9.77 54.03
N ILE A 6 -26.54 10.48 53.24
CA ILE A 6 -26.68 10.59 51.77
C ILE A 6 -25.78 9.48 51.18
N PHE A 7 -26.42 8.47 50.58
CA PHE A 7 -25.72 7.45 49.81
C PHE A 7 -25.46 7.96 48.41
N TRP A 8 -24.18 8.13 48.04
CA TRP A 8 -23.77 8.39 46.66
C TRP A 8 -23.70 7.05 45.89
N LEU A 9 -24.63 6.86 44.98
CA LEU A 9 -24.62 5.70 44.05
C LEU A 9 -23.67 6.06 42.88
N THR A 10 -22.46 5.53 42.87
CA THR A 10 -21.50 5.67 41.74
C THR A 10 -21.94 4.70 40.64
N LEU A 11 -22.51 5.26 39.57
CA LEU A 11 -22.87 4.51 38.37
C LEU A 11 -21.60 4.23 37.55
N PHE A 12 -21.11 2.99 37.62
CA PHE A 12 -20.03 2.53 36.73
C PHE A 12 -20.61 2.31 35.34
N VAL A 13 -20.36 3.24 34.42
CA VAL A 13 -20.66 3.05 32.99
C VAL A 13 -19.56 2.16 32.42
N ILE A 14 -19.85 0.86 32.25
CA ILE A 14 -19.01 -0.04 31.49
C ILE A 14 -19.22 0.30 30.01
N ALA A 15 -18.28 1.06 29.42
CA ALA A 15 -18.26 1.26 27.99
C ALA A 15 -18.03 -0.11 27.31
N PRO A 16 -18.83 -0.50 26.32
CA PRO A 16 -18.58 -1.74 25.60
C PRO A 16 -17.22 -1.67 24.92
N PHE A 17 -16.37 -2.65 25.20
CA PHE A 17 -15.15 -2.90 24.41
C PHE A 17 -15.64 -3.27 23.01
N VAL A 18 -15.59 -2.32 22.07
CA VAL A 18 -15.74 -2.63 20.66
C VAL A 18 -14.39 -3.23 20.25
N ASP A 19 -14.35 -4.56 20.09
CA ASP A 19 -13.21 -5.21 19.47
C ASP A 19 -12.90 -4.50 18.15
N ALA A 20 -11.75 -3.88 18.08
CA ALA A 20 -11.32 -3.22 16.86
C ALA A 20 -11.16 -4.30 15.78
N VAL A 21 -12.06 -4.31 14.79
CA VAL A 21 -12.01 -5.27 13.69
C VAL A 21 -10.68 -5.13 12.99
N SER A 22 -9.86 -6.18 13.07
CA SER A 22 -8.54 -6.24 12.46
C SER A 22 -8.63 -5.96 10.96
N LEU A 23 -7.80 -5.04 10.44
CA LEU A 23 -7.77 -4.66 9.02
C LEU A 23 -7.22 -5.83 8.18
N LYS A 24 -7.99 -6.29 7.20
CA LYS A 24 -7.62 -7.41 6.33
C LYS A 24 -6.93 -6.91 5.06
N ILE A 25 -5.70 -7.35 4.83
CA ILE A 25 -4.89 -6.96 3.68
C ILE A 25 -4.55 -8.21 2.86
N HIS A 26 -4.83 -8.18 1.55
CA HIS A 26 -4.42 -9.26 0.66
C HIS A 26 -3.26 -8.84 -0.22
N ILE A 27 -2.13 -9.56 -0.13
CA ILE A 27 -0.93 -9.33 -0.92
C ILE A 27 -1.03 -10.13 -2.23
N ILE A 28 -0.83 -9.44 -3.35
CA ILE A 28 -0.54 -10.03 -4.65
C ILE A 28 0.93 -9.77 -4.94
N SER A 29 1.77 -10.80 -4.84
CA SER A 29 3.21 -10.68 -5.00
C SER A 29 3.74 -11.60 -6.11
N GLY A 30 4.66 -11.10 -6.93
CA GLY A 30 5.25 -11.88 -8.02
C GLY A 30 6.19 -11.06 -8.90
N ALA A 31 7.21 -10.48 -8.28
CA ALA A 31 8.30 -9.78 -8.95
C ALA A 31 9.64 -10.36 -8.48
N ARG A 32 10.08 -11.46 -9.08
CA ARG A 32 11.33 -12.16 -8.69
C ARG A 32 12.56 -11.26 -8.74
N GLU A 33 12.63 -10.37 -9.73
CA GLU A 33 13.71 -9.40 -9.89
C GLU A 33 13.95 -8.56 -8.62
N TYR A 34 12.89 -8.29 -7.85
CA TYR A 34 12.94 -7.49 -6.63
C TYR A 34 12.69 -8.31 -5.36
N GLN A 35 12.81 -9.64 -5.43
CA GLN A 35 12.57 -10.54 -4.29
C GLN A 35 11.27 -10.18 -3.54
N SER A 36 10.21 -9.88 -4.29
CA SER A 36 8.98 -9.32 -3.74
C SER A 36 8.34 -10.21 -2.67
N GLU A 37 8.45 -11.53 -2.78
CA GLU A 37 7.92 -12.44 -1.76
C GLU A 37 8.66 -12.29 -0.43
N ALA A 38 10.00 -12.31 -0.43
CA ALA A 38 10.80 -12.16 0.80
C ALA A 38 10.56 -10.80 1.45
N SER A 39 10.55 -9.73 0.65
CA SER A 39 10.28 -8.37 1.11
C SER A 39 8.89 -8.25 1.73
N MET A 40 7.87 -8.81 1.10
CA MET A 40 6.50 -8.73 1.60
C MET A 40 6.25 -9.61 2.83
N ARG A 41 6.89 -10.79 2.93
CA ARG A 41 6.84 -11.61 4.15
C ARG A 41 7.45 -10.86 5.36
N SER A 42 8.61 -10.22 5.16
CA SER A 42 9.23 -9.41 6.20
C SER A 42 8.36 -8.21 6.60
N PHE A 43 7.81 -7.51 5.62
CA PHE A 43 6.95 -6.35 5.87
C PHE A 43 5.64 -6.73 6.58
N SER A 44 4.94 -7.79 6.13
CA SER A 44 3.69 -8.23 6.75
C SER A 44 3.90 -8.69 8.20
N ALA A 45 4.96 -9.45 8.47
CA ALA A 45 5.31 -9.85 9.83
C ALA A 45 5.62 -8.64 10.74
N TRP A 46 6.33 -7.63 10.20
CA TRP A 46 6.57 -6.39 10.92
C TRP A 46 5.25 -5.62 11.18
N MET A 47 4.35 -5.56 10.20
CA MET A 47 3.04 -4.90 10.36
C MET A 47 2.19 -5.59 11.43
N GLU A 48 2.05 -6.92 11.38
CA GLU A 48 1.25 -7.69 12.34
C GLU A 48 1.79 -7.60 13.78
N LYS A 49 3.09 -7.34 13.93
CA LYS A 49 3.71 -7.11 15.25
C LYS A 49 3.38 -5.73 15.85
N HIS A 50 3.10 -4.72 15.02
CA HIS A 50 3.00 -3.32 15.45
C HIS A 50 1.60 -2.73 15.29
N TYR A 51 0.68 -3.42 14.61
CA TYR A 51 -0.65 -2.91 14.27
C TYR A 51 -1.69 -4.03 14.27
N GLU A 52 -2.94 -3.69 14.57
CA GLU A 52 -4.11 -4.58 14.45
C GLU A 52 -4.47 -4.83 12.97
N VAL A 53 -3.69 -5.65 12.30
CA VAL A 53 -3.86 -6.02 10.89
C VAL A 53 -3.70 -7.52 10.70
N LYS A 54 -4.31 -8.06 9.63
CA LYS A 54 -4.12 -9.45 9.20
C LYS A 54 -3.81 -9.50 7.71
N PHE A 55 -2.79 -10.29 7.36
CA PHE A 55 -2.39 -10.49 5.99
C PHE A 55 -2.78 -11.87 5.47
N THR A 56 -3.30 -11.89 4.25
CA THR A 56 -3.35 -13.06 3.38
C THR A 56 -2.53 -12.78 2.14
N ALA A 57 -2.05 -13.82 1.44
CA ALA A 57 -1.18 -13.61 0.30
C ALA A 57 -1.37 -14.63 -0.82
N SER A 58 -1.17 -14.17 -2.03
CA SER A 58 -1.04 -14.94 -3.25
C SER A 58 0.35 -14.74 -3.82
N TRP A 59 1.21 -15.76 -3.63
CA TRP A 59 2.60 -15.73 -4.07
C TRP A 59 2.71 -16.28 -5.49
N GLY A 60 3.41 -15.56 -6.36
CA GLY A 60 3.56 -15.91 -7.75
C GLY A 60 4.87 -15.45 -8.37
N HIS A 61 4.88 -15.28 -9.67
CA HIS A 61 6.05 -14.83 -10.44
C HIS A 61 5.60 -14.17 -11.76
N ASP A 62 6.56 -13.57 -12.46
CA ASP A 62 6.35 -13.00 -13.80
C ASP A 62 5.72 -14.03 -14.73
N GLY A 63 4.68 -13.64 -15.43
CA GLY A 63 3.99 -14.47 -16.41
C GLY A 63 3.09 -15.56 -15.84
N ILE A 64 2.95 -15.68 -14.52
CA ILE A 64 2.05 -16.68 -13.91
C ILE A 64 0.62 -16.49 -14.42
N LYS A 65 -0.07 -17.61 -14.68
CA LYS A 65 -1.46 -17.60 -15.17
C LYS A 65 -2.50 -17.78 -14.06
N LYS A 66 -2.12 -18.43 -12.96
CA LYS A 66 -3.03 -18.73 -11.85
C LYS A 66 -2.29 -18.60 -10.51
N LEU A 67 -2.74 -17.71 -9.66
CA LEU A 67 -2.24 -17.53 -8.31
C LEU A 67 -2.94 -18.45 -7.32
N PRO A 68 -2.24 -19.04 -6.36
CA PRO A 68 -2.83 -19.80 -5.26
C PRO A 68 -3.52 -18.84 -4.27
N ASN A 69 -4.40 -19.37 -3.45
CA ASN A 69 -5.08 -18.66 -2.34
C ASN A 69 -5.79 -17.34 -2.74
N PHE A 70 -6.16 -17.21 -4.00
CA PHE A 70 -6.60 -15.94 -4.57
C PHE A 70 -8.02 -15.54 -4.13
N GLY A 71 -8.83 -16.48 -3.69
CA GLY A 71 -10.18 -16.22 -3.17
C GLY A 71 -10.20 -15.28 -1.96
N ALA A 72 -9.12 -15.27 -1.17
CA ALA A 72 -8.97 -14.41 0.00
C ALA A 72 -9.01 -12.90 -0.33
N LEU A 73 -8.75 -12.51 -1.58
CA LEU A 73 -8.89 -11.11 -2.04
C LEU A 73 -10.33 -10.59 -1.88
N ALA A 74 -11.34 -11.44 -2.02
CA ALA A 74 -12.74 -11.03 -1.91
C ALA A 74 -13.07 -10.45 -0.53
N GLU A 75 -12.45 -11.01 0.52
CA GLU A 75 -12.64 -10.64 1.92
C GLU A 75 -11.69 -9.52 2.39
N ALA A 76 -10.73 -9.12 1.57
CA ALA A 76 -9.76 -8.09 1.94
C ALA A 76 -10.38 -6.69 1.93
N ASP A 77 -9.97 -5.87 2.89
CA ASP A 77 -10.25 -4.43 2.92
C ASP A 77 -9.31 -3.67 1.99
N VAL A 78 -8.05 -4.12 1.90
CA VAL A 78 -6.99 -3.51 1.07
C VAL A 78 -6.35 -4.56 0.17
N MET A 79 -6.19 -4.25 -1.11
CA MET A 79 -5.34 -5.01 -2.03
C MET A 79 -3.94 -4.39 -2.05
N PHE A 80 -2.92 -5.18 -1.70
CA PHE A 80 -1.52 -4.76 -1.76
C PHE A 80 -0.82 -5.45 -2.94
N VAL A 81 -0.29 -4.69 -3.90
CA VAL A 81 0.27 -5.22 -5.14
C VAL A 81 1.76 -4.96 -5.24
N PHE A 82 2.56 -6.04 -5.31
CA PHE A 82 3.96 -6.03 -5.67
C PHE A 82 4.23 -7.14 -6.68
N ALA A 83 3.67 -6.99 -7.86
CA ALA A 83 3.66 -8.00 -8.92
C ALA A 83 4.19 -7.43 -10.23
N ARG A 84 4.60 -8.31 -11.14
CA ARG A 84 5.17 -7.94 -12.43
C ARG A 84 4.64 -8.84 -13.54
N ARG A 85 4.03 -8.21 -14.57
CA ARG A 85 3.64 -8.83 -15.85
C ARG A 85 2.95 -10.19 -15.72
N MET A 86 2.08 -10.35 -14.72
CA MET A 86 1.27 -11.53 -14.55
C MET A 86 0.29 -11.71 -15.72
N LYS A 87 0.06 -12.95 -16.14
CA LYS A 87 -0.87 -13.32 -17.22
C LYS A 87 -2.08 -14.03 -16.66
N LEU A 88 -2.69 -13.47 -15.63
CA LEU A 88 -3.77 -14.11 -14.89
C LEU A 88 -4.97 -14.45 -15.77
N VAL A 89 -5.56 -15.63 -15.49
CA VAL A 89 -6.80 -16.05 -16.14
C VAL A 89 -7.97 -15.15 -15.75
N GLU A 90 -8.95 -15.04 -16.64
CA GLU A 90 -10.07 -14.11 -16.49
C GLU A 90 -10.82 -14.21 -15.15
N PRO A 91 -11.08 -15.40 -14.54
CA PRO A 91 -11.73 -15.44 -13.23
C PRO A 91 -10.96 -14.70 -12.13
N GLN A 92 -9.62 -14.72 -12.16
CA GLN A 92 -8.78 -14.00 -11.19
C GLN A 92 -8.70 -12.51 -11.52
N MET A 93 -8.56 -12.13 -12.78
CA MET A 93 -8.62 -10.73 -13.19
C MET A 93 -9.98 -10.09 -12.85
N LYS A 94 -11.07 -10.83 -12.97
CA LYS A 94 -12.40 -10.37 -12.56
C LYS A 94 -12.46 -10.03 -11.06
N LEU A 95 -11.82 -10.80 -10.20
CA LEU A 95 -11.73 -10.48 -8.76
C LEU A 95 -10.92 -9.20 -8.50
N ILE A 96 -9.81 -9.01 -9.22
CA ILE A 96 -9.01 -7.77 -9.14
C ILE A 96 -9.85 -6.57 -9.57
N ARG A 97 -10.50 -6.66 -10.74
CA ARG A 97 -11.38 -5.57 -11.22
C ARG A 97 -12.50 -5.28 -10.24
N ALA A 98 -13.17 -6.31 -9.73
CA ALA A 98 -14.24 -6.16 -8.75
C ALA A 98 -13.77 -5.48 -7.46
N HIS A 99 -12.49 -5.61 -7.07
CA HIS A 99 -11.94 -4.94 -5.90
C HIS A 99 -11.99 -3.40 -6.07
N TRP A 100 -11.45 -2.87 -7.16
CA TRP A 100 -11.47 -1.42 -7.39
C TRP A 100 -12.84 -0.88 -7.81
N GLU A 101 -13.68 -1.67 -8.50
CA GLU A 101 -15.05 -1.29 -8.85
C GLU A 101 -15.96 -1.16 -7.62
N LYS A 102 -15.69 -1.94 -6.57
CA LYS A 102 -16.37 -1.84 -5.27
C LYS A 102 -15.86 -0.68 -4.40
N GLY A 103 -14.95 0.15 -4.90
CA GLY A 103 -14.37 1.24 -4.12
C GLY A 103 -13.41 0.78 -3.02
N LYS A 104 -12.82 -0.41 -3.13
CA LYS A 104 -11.86 -0.92 -2.15
C LYS A 104 -10.45 -0.38 -2.41
N PRO A 105 -9.72 0.01 -1.34
CA PRO A 105 -8.39 0.62 -1.42
C PRO A 105 -7.30 -0.27 -2.02
N ILE A 106 -6.29 0.40 -2.62
CA ILE A 106 -5.15 -0.30 -3.22
C ILE A 106 -3.85 0.40 -2.83
N VAL A 107 -2.86 -0.41 -2.44
CA VAL A 107 -1.47 0.01 -2.25
C VAL A 107 -0.59 -0.71 -3.26
N GLY A 108 0.12 0.03 -4.09
CA GLY A 108 1.02 -0.51 -5.12
C GLY A 108 2.48 -0.16 -4.84
N VAL A 109 3.36 -1.14 -5.02
CA VAL A 109 4.80 -0.98 -4.82
C VAL A 109 5.56 -1.41 -6.05
N ARG A 110 6.54 -0.63 -6.44
CA ARG A 110 7.54 -0.92 -7.47
C ARG A 110 6.90 -1.34 -8.79
N THR A 111 6.95 -2.64 -9.09
CA THR A 111 6.47 -3.22 -10.34
C THR A 111 4.94 -3.27 -10.46
N ALA A 112 4.21 -2.81 -9.44
CA ALA A 112 2.76 -2.69 -9.51
C ALA A 112 2.30 -1.83 -10.71
N SER A 113 3.11 -0.85 -11.15
CA SER A 113 2.86 -0.06 -12.36
C SER A 113 2.80 -0.87 -13.66
N HIS A 114 3.28 -2.11 -13.64
CA HIS A 114 3.19 -3.05 -14.78
C HIS A 114 2.91 -4.48 -14.28
N ALA A 115 1.97 -4.59 -13.33
CA ALA A 115 1.64 -5.86 -12.66
C ALA A 115 0.95 -6.86 -13.58
N PHE A 116 0.11 -6.40 -14.50
CA PHE A 116 -0.79 -7.23 -15.30
C PHE A 116 -0.51 -7.17 -16.78
N GLN A 117 -1.31 -7.85 -17.60
CA GLN A 117 -1.23 -7.79 -19.06
C GLN A 117 -1.71 -6.43 -19.58
N LYS A 118 -1.30 -6.13 -20.82
CA LYS A 118 -1.40 -4.79 -21.43
C LYS A 118 -2.76 -4.12 -21.23
N ALA A 119 -3.87 -4.77 -21.54
CA ALA A 119 -5.20 -4.16 -21.45
C ALA A 119 -5.61 -3.85 -20.01
N ASP A 120 -5.46 -4.82 -19.10
CA ASP A 120 -5.79 -4.63 -17.68
C ASP A 120 -4.81 -3.66 -17.01
N ASN A 121 -3.54 -3.69 -17.43
CA ASN A 121 -2.53 -2.81 -16.86
C ASN A 121 -2.72 -1.35 -17.30
N GLU A 122 -3.23 -1.10 -18.49
CA GLU A 122 -3.56 0.26 -18.96
C GLU A 122 -4.62 0.91 -18.04
N VAL A 123 -5.64 0.15 -17.64
CA VAL A 123 -6.63 0.63 -16.67
C VAL A 123 -6.02 0.73 -15.28
N PHE A 124 -5.32 -0.31 -14.82
CA PHE A 124 -4.78 -0.38 -13.46
C PHE A 124 -3.74 0.71 -13.19
N ASP A 125 -2.68 0.81 -14.02
CA ASP A 125 -1.63 1.81 -13.81
C ASP A 125 -2.14 3.23 -14.06
N ARG A 126 -2.75 3.48 -15.24
CA ARG A 126 -3.02 4.85 -15.67
C ARG A 126 -4.25 5.47 -15.05
N GLN A 127 -5.28 4.68 -14.78
CA GLN A 127 -6.53 5.20 -14.24
C GLN A 127 -6.64 4.96 -12.73
N VAL A 128 -6.51 3.71 -12.29
CA VAL A 128 -6.72 3.33 -10.90
C VAL A 128 -5.58 3.83 -10.02
N MET A 129 -4.33 3.52 -10.37
CA MET A 129 -3.15 3.97 -9.61
C MET A 129 -2.71 5.39 -9.98
N GLY A 130 -3.18 5.93 -11.10
CA GLY A 130 -2.87 7.27 -11.56
C GLY A 130 -1.44 7.45 -12.07
N GLY A 131 -0.77 6.34 -12.41
CA GLY A 131 0.61 6.29 -12.87
C GLY A 131 0.77 6.46 -14.39
N ASN A 132 2.01 6.35 -14.84
CA ASN A 132 2.37 6.26 -16.25
C ASN A 132 3.82 5.77 -16.36
N TYR A 133 4.03 4.48 -16.16
CA TYR A 133 5.35 3.88 -16.20
C TYR A 133 5.97 3.95 -17.62
N GLN A 134 7.14 4.58 -17.73
CA GLN A 134 7.87 4.80 -18.99
C GLN A 134 9.23 4.08 -19.00
N GLY A 135 9.48 3.13 -18.10
CA GLY A 135 10.74 2.43 -17.97
C GLY A 135 11.52 2.84 -16.72
N HIS A 136 12.80 2.58 -16.72
CA HIS A 136 13.68 2.86 -15.58
C HIS A 136 15.04 3.38 -16.03
N PHE A 137 15.73 4.01 -15.09
CA PHE A 137 17.17 4.27 -15.20
C PHE A 137 17.95 3.03 -14.75
N GLY A 138 19.24 3.00 -15.03
CA GLY A 138 20.16 2.00 -14.48
C GLY A 138 20.24 2.05 -12.96
N ASP A 139 21.09 1.22 -12.38
CA ASP A 139 21.35 1.23 -10.93
C ASP A 139 22.09 2.53 -10.57
N GLY A 140 21.71 3.13 -9.46
CA GLY A 140 22.28 4.37 -8.98
C GLY A 140 21.52 4.92 -7.79
N ARG A 141 22.24 5.66 -6.95
CA ARG A 141 21.66 6.23 -5.74
C ARG A 141 20.59 7.26 -6.06
N VAL A 142 19.40 7.05 -5.52
CA VAL A 142 18.26 7.94 -5.62
C VAL A 142 18.07 8.70 -4.32
N LYS A 143 18.14 10.03 -4.38
CA LYS A 143 17.78 10.92 -3.26
C LYS A 143 16.27 11.14 -3.30
N VAL A 144 15.57 10.75 -2.25
CA VAL A 144 14.13 10.94 -2.14
C VAL A 144 13.83 12.17 -1.30
N THR A 145 12.94 13.04 -1.81
CA THR A 145 12.50 14.26 -1.13
C THR A 145 10.98 14.32 -1.06
N ASN A 146 10.43 14.77 0.07
CA ASN A 146 9.00 14.96 0.25
C ASN A 146 8.53 16.21 -0.51
N SER A 147 7.38 16.13 -1.19
CA SER A 147 6.78 17.24 -1.98
C SER A 147 5.80 18.10 -1.17
N GLY A 148 5.66 17.85 0.14
CA GLY A 148 4.74 18.57 1.01
C GLY A 148 4.42 17.82 2.29
N LYS A 149 3.40 18.29 3.00
CA LYS A 149 2.87 17.62 4.21
C LYS A 149 1.68 16.75 3.82
N HIS A 150 1.71 15.47 4.19
CA HIS A 150 0.59 14.55 4.00
C HIS A 150 0.58 13.52 5.14
N PRO A 151 -0.59 12.99 5.58
CA PRO A 151 -0.65 11.98 6.64
C PRO A 151 0.24 10.75 6.38
N ILE A 152 0.37 10.31 5.13
CA ILE A 152 1.28 9.21 4.73
C ILE A 152 2.75 9.51 5.05
N LEU A 153 3.15 10.78 5.04
CA LEU A 153 4.52 11.22 5.32
C LEU A 153 4.76 11.56 6.80
N LYS A 154 3.76 11.40 7.67
CA LYS A 154 3.90 11.68 9.11
C LYS A 154 4.93 10.75 9.74
N GLY A 155 5.96 11.33 10.37
CA GLY A 155 7.04 10.57 10.99
C GLY A 155 7.96 9.84 10.01
N VAL A 156 7.84 10.10 8.71
CA VAL A 156 8.72 9.56 7.67
C VAL A 156 9.95 10.45 7.52
N GLY A 157 11.09 9.94 7.92
CA GLY A 157 12.38 10.59 7.76
C GLY A 157 13.00 10.32 6.38
N LYS A 158 14.33 10.33 6.32
CA LYS A 158 15.07 10.17 5.07
C LYS A 158 14.93 8.77 4.48
N ILE A 159 14.58 8.72 3.20
CA ILE A 159 14.60 7.51 2.38
C ILE A 159 15.63 7.72 1.26
N THR A 160 16.38 6.67 0.95
CA THR A 160 17.23 6.57 -0.24
C THR A 160 16.94 5.24 -0.90
N SER A 161 17.04 5.16 -2.22
CA SER A 161 16.85 3.93 -2.98
C SER A 161 17.96 3.80 -4.02
N ASP A 162 18.03 2.67 -4.69
CA ASP A 162 19.10 2.39 -5.65
C ASP A 162 18.59 2.33 -7.11
N LYS A 163 17.28 2.54 -7.35
CA LYS A 163 16.70 2.50 -8.71
C LYS A 163 15.57 3.51 -8.86
N LEU A 164 15.68 4.36 -9.87
CA LEU A 164 14.64 5.33 -10.24
C LEU A 164 13.82 4.80 -11.43
N TYR A 165 12.47 4.87 -11.32
CA TYR A 165 11.58 4.67 -12.46
C TYR A 165 11.32 5.99 -13.18
N LYS A 166 11.17 5.90 -14.50
CA LYS A 166 10.70 7.01 -15.34
C LYS A 166 9.17 7.05 -15.21
N ALA A 167 8.68 7.98 -14.39
CA ALA A 167 7.25 8.28 -14.33
C ALA A 167 6.96 9.33 -15.38
N GLY A 168 6.09 9.02 -16.33
CA GLY A 168 5.52 10.00 -17.26
C GLY A 168 4.46 10.88 -16.56
N SER A 169 3.64 11.57 -17.36
CA SER A 169 2.54 12.39 -16.82
C SER A 169 1.57 11.54 -16.00
N LEU A 170 1.38 11.90 -14.75
CA LEU A 170 0.41 11.24 -13.87
C LEU A 170 -1.02 11.64 -14.23
N ALA A 171 -2.01 10.88 -13.76
CA ALA A 171 -3.41 11.21 -13.90
C ALA A 171 -3.72 12.59 -13.27
N LYS A 172 -4.69 13.32 -13.82
CA LYS A 172 -5.06 14.68 -13.35
C LYS A 172 -5.43 14.73 -11.85
N GLY A 173 -5.97 13.64 -11.30
CA GLY A 173 -6.35 13.51 -9.90
C GLY A 173 -5.22 13.05 -8.97
N ALA A 174 -4.04 12.71 -9.50
CA ALA A 174 -2.93 12.23 -8.70
C ALA A 174 -2.21 13.38 -7.97
N THR A 175 -1.84 13.14 -6.72
CA THR A 175 -1.03 14.07 -5.91
C THR A 175 0.31 13.45 -5.59
N VAL A 176 1.40 14.08 -6.04
CA VAL A 176 2.76 13.64 -5.78
C VAL A 176 3.13 13.89 -4.32
N LEU A 177 3.58 12.85 -3.63
CA LEU A 177 4.04 12.91 -2.25
C LEU A 177 5.56 12.98 -2.14
N GLN A 178 6.28 12.32 -3.07
CA GLN A 178 7.74 12.28 -3.06
C GLN A 178 8.31 12.31 -4.47
N GLN A 179 9.47 12.96 -4.59
CA GLN A 179 10.30 13.01 -5.77
C GLN A 179 11.60 12.23 -5.55
N GLY A 180 12.02 11.48 -6.56
CA GLY A 180 13.34 10.84 -6.63
C GLY A 180 14.24 11.58 -7.59
N ASP A 181 15.50 11.80 -7.19
CA ASP A 181 16.51 12.58 -7.91
C ASP A 181 17.81 11.77 -8.00
N ILE A 182 18.34 11.62 -9.20
CA ILE A 182 19.63 10.98 -9.50
C ILE A 182 20.69 11.98 -9.99
N GLY A 183 20.42 13.29 -9.86
CA GLY A 183 21.29 14.37 -10.32
C GLY A 183 20.98 14.83 -11.74
N THR A 184 20.86 13.91 -12.69
CA THR A 184 20.51 14.20 -14.10
C THR A 184 19.01 14.26 -14.35
N ASP A 185 18.23 13.49 -13.58
CA ASP A 185 16.79 13.33 -13.78
C ASP A 185 16.05 13.32 -12.46
N LYS A 186 14.81 13.82 -12.49
CA LYS A 186 13.91 13.87 -11.35
C LYS A 186 12.52 13.38 -11.76
N HIS A 187 12.00 12.39 -11.02
CA HIS A 187 10.67 11.81 -11.24
C HIS A 187 9.88 11.66 -9.96
N ALA A 188 8.53 11.69 -10.07
CA ALA A 188 7.67 11.29 -8.98
C ALA A 188 7.95 9.82 -8.61
N VAL A 189 8.15 9.55 -7.32
CA VAL A 189 8.39 8.18 -6.81
C VAL A 189 7.30 7.69 -5.90
N SER A 190 6.50 8.59 -5.31
CA SER A 190 5.33 8.21 -4.51
C SER A 190 4.20 9.20 -4.75
N TRP A 191 2.99 8.69 -4.92
CA TRP A 191 1.79 9.50 -5.12
C TRP A 191 0.53 8.79 -4.63
N ILE A 192 -0.50 9.57 -4.45
CA ILE A 192 -1.87 9.09 -4.22
C ILE A 192 -2.73 9.42 -5.42
N ASN A 193 -3.77 8.62 -5.61
CA ASN A 193 -4.82 8.92 -6.58
C ASN A 193 -6.19 8.61 -5.96
N ASN A 194 -7.22 9.24 -6.50
CA ASN A 194 -8.61 8.96 -6.19
C ASN A 194 -9.36 8.73 -7.50
N TRP A 195 -9.60 7.48 -7.82
CA TRP A 195 -10.31 7.10 -9.04
C TRP A 195 -11.70 6.56 -8.68
N LYS A 196 -12.76 7.30 -9.05
CA LYS A 196 -14.15 6.94 -8.75
C LYS A 196 -14.40 6.62 -7.26
N GLY A 197 -13.80 7.39 -6.36
CA GLY A 197 -13.91 7.19 -4.92
C GLY A 197 -12.94 6.17 -4.32
N VAL A 198 -12.14 5.47 -5.14
CA VAL A 198 -11.10 4.55 -4.67
C VAL A 198 -9.85 5.32 -4.29
N ARG A 199 -9.46 5.25 -3.01
CA ARG A 199 -8.16 5.78 -2.55
C ARG A 199 -7.06 4.80 -2.88
N THR A 200 -6.05 5.25 -3.62
CA THR A 200 -4.89 4.46 -3.95
C THR A 200 -3.61 5.17 -3.54
N PHE A 201 -2.59 4.39 -3.21
CA PHE A 201 -1.23 4.86 -3.02
C PHE A 201 -0.30 4.01 -3.88
N TYR A 202 0.64 4.66 -4.54
CA TYR A 202 1.71 3.99 -5.26
C TYR A 202 3.06 4.56 -4.88
N THR A 203 4.08 3.67 -4.84
CA THR A 203 5.48 4.07 -4.81
C THR A 203 6.32 3.22 -5.77
N SER A 204 7.19 3.88 -6.53
CA SER A 204 8.19 3.21 -7.37
C SER A 204 9.44 2.76 -6.59
N LEU A 205 9.54 3.12 -5.31
CA LEU A 205 10.48 2.55 -4.38
C LEU A 205 10.11 1.09 -4.09
N GLY A 206 10.99 0.31 -3.47
CA GLY A 206 10.68 -1.08 -3.13
C GLY A 206 11.69 -2.08 -3.70
N VAL A 207 12.96 -1.68 -3.88
CA VAL A 207 14.05 -2.66 -3.98
C VAL A 207 14.22 -3.34 -2.61
N PRO A 208 14.80 -4.56 -2.52
CA PRO A 208 14.88 -5.30 -1.26
C PRO A 208 15.39 -4.47 -0.09
N LYS A 209 16.44 -3.68 -0.30
CA LYS A 209 17.06 -2.80 0.70
C LYS A 209 16.11 -1.69 1.21
N ASP A 210 15.15 -1.24 0.41
CA ASP A 210 14.18 -0.24 0.85
C ASP A 210 13.33 -0.79 2.00
N PHE A 211 12.99 -2.08 1.97
CA PHE A 211 12.22 -2.73 3.05
C PHE A 211 12.99 -2.89 4.36
N GLU A 212 14.30 -2.73 4.38
CA GLU A 212 15.11 -2.66 5.61
C GLU A 212 15.03 -1.27 6.27
N ASN A 213 14.65 -0.23 5.51
CA ASN A 213 14.52 1.14 5.99
C ASN A 213 13.20 1.33 6.76
N GLU A 214 13.28 1.68 8.03
CA GLU A 214 12.11 1.90 8.89
C GLU A 214 11.20 3.03 8.36
N ASN A 215 11.77 4.08 7.76
CA ASN A 215 10.98 5.18 7.19
C ASN A 215 10.17 4.71 5.98
N PHE A 216 10.71 3.80 5.18
CA PHE A 216 9.97 3.20 4.07
C PHE A 216 8.84 2.31 4.57
N ARG A 217 9.10 1.43 5.55
CA ARG A 217 8.05 0.61 6.18
C ARG A 217 6.96 1.46 6.82
N ARG A 218 7.34 2.53 7.54
CA ARG A 218 6.41 3.49 8.15
C ARG A 218 5.55 4.18 7.09
N MET A 219 6.13 4.60 5.99
CA MET A 219 5.39 5.20 4.87
C MET A 219 4.35 4.23 4.30
N LEU A 220 4.72 2.96 4.09
CA LEU A 220 3.79 1.93 3.60
C LEU A 220 2.67 1.66 4.62
N ALA A 221 2.98 1.57 5.91
CA ALA A 221 1.98 1.44 6.97
C ALA A 221 1.00 2.61 6.97
N ASN A 222 1.52 3.84 6.97
CA ASN A 222 0.70 5.05 6.90
C ASN A 222 -0.17 5.06 5.63
N ALA A 223 0.35 4.60 4.49
CA ALA A 223 -0.40 4.51 3.24
C ALA A 223 -1.58 3.53 3.34
N ILE A 224 -1.35 2.34 3.91
CA ILE A 224 -2.41 1.35 4.15
C ILE A 224 -3.54 1.97 4.99
N PHE A 225 -3.22 2.56 6.15
CA PHE A 225 -4.22 3.16 7.03
C PHE A 225 -4.92 4.36 6.40
N TRP A 226 -4.18 5.21 5.68
CA TRP A 226 -4.76 6.36 4.98
C TRP A 226 -5.76 5.93 3.90
N THR A 227 -5.47 4.86 3.16
CA THR A 227 -6.36 4.39 2.09
C THR A 227 -7.71 3.89 2.61
N VAL A 228 -7.78 3.41 3.83
CA VAL A 228 -9.02 2.95 4.50
C VAL A 228 -9.65 4.00 5.43
N ASP A 229 -9.12 5.23 5.45
CA ASP A 229 -9.56 6.33 6.33
C ASP A 229 -9.49 5.99 7.83
N ARG A 230 -8.52 5.20 8.21
CA ARG A 230 -8.24 4.84 9.61
C ARG A 230 -6.96 5.55 10.08
N LYS A 231 -6.93 5.91 11.36
CA LYS A 231 -5.67 6.35 12.00
C LYS A 231 -4.82 5.12 12.29
N SER A 232 -3.50 5.21 12.04
CA SER A 232 -2.56 4.21 12.53
C SER A 232 -2.47 4.36 14.04
N SER A 233 -3.19 3.55 14.80
CA SER A 233 -2.89 3.36 16.22
C SER A 233 -1.76 2.34 16.27
N SER A 234 -0.51 2.80 16.43
CA SER A 234 0.55 1.91 16.90
C SER A 234 0.27 1.65 18.36
N GLU A 235 0.16 0.40 18.75
CA GLU A 235 0.31 0.06 20.17
C GLU A 235 1.71 0.53 20.61
N ASN A 236 1.73 1.30 21.70
CA ASN A 236 2.95 1.77 22.36
C ASN A 236 3.73 0.61 23.01
#